data_68cf6f8ce99f0f2ff54ff764dd4f8d91
#
_entry.id   68cf6f8ce99f0f2ff54ff764dd4f8d91
#
_cell.length_a   1.000
_cell.length_b   1.000
_cell.length_c   1.000
_cell.angle_alpha   90.00
_cell.angle_beta   90.00
_cell.angle_gamma   90.00
#
_symmetry.space_group_name_H-M   'P 1'
#
loop_
_entity.id
_entity.type
_entity.pdbx_description
1 polymer ?
#
loop_
_entity_poly.entity_id
_entity_poly.type
_entity_poly.pdbx_seq_one_letter_code
_entity_poly.pdbx_strand_id
1 'polypeptide(L)'
;VEHRKFLCPAPGYDRHFAITEHFGFELIPIAMHDDGPDMDAVEAYAADPTVKGIWCVPKYQNPTGIIFSDAVIRRFAALRPAAEDFRIFWDNAYCIHDFDADTPKIPDLLALCEAAGNPDLVYEFCSTSKISFPGAGISAVAASPANLIDIKGFLKFATIGPDKLNQLRHARFFKNSAGLAAQMQKHAALLCPKFEAVYGALHEELDGTGV
;
A
#
# COMPACT_ATOMS: atom_id res chain seq x y z
N VAL A 1 -30.18 -0.03 -4.85
CA VAL A 1 -28.72 -0.35 -4.71
C VAL A 1 -28.04 0.98 -4.51
N GLU A 2 -27.49 1.23 -3.33
CA GLU A 2 -26.69 2.44 -3.09
C GLU A 2 -25.51 2.47 -4.05
N HIS A 3 -25.37 3.56 -4.79
CA HIS A 3 -24.15 3.81 -5.59
C HIS A 3 -22.98 4.06 -4.63
N ARG A 4 -22.19 3.05 -4.38
CA ARG A 4 -20.98 3.15 -3.55
C ARG A 4 -19.80 3.42 -4.46
N LYS A 5 -18.95 4.36 -4.05
CA LYS A 5 -17.76 4.80 -4.79
C LYS A 5 -16.48 4.43 -4.03
N PHE A 6 -15.41 4.23 -4.77
CA PHE A 6 -14.10 3.98 -4.20
C PHE A 6 -13.03 4.74 -5.00
N LEU A 7 -12.14 5.43 -4.30
CA LEU A 7 -11.10 6.24 -4.91
C LEU A 7 -9.91 5.35 -5.30
N CYS A 8 -9.45 5.52 -6.52
CA CYS A 8 -8.37 4.74 -7.11
C CYS A 8 -7.33 5.68 -7.74
N PRO A 9 -6.18 5.91 -7.10
CA PRO A 9 -5.09 6.68 -7.71
C PRO A 9 -4.69 6.10 -9.07
N ALA A 10 -4.59 6.98 -10.07
CA ALA A 10 -4.29 6.63 -11.46
C ALA A 10 -3.18 7.54 -12.03
N PRO A 11 -2.13 6.99 -12.67
CA PRO A 11 -1.93 5.56 -12.93
C PRO A 11 -1.74 4.76 -11.64
N GLY A 12 -2.22 3.50 -11.58
CA GLY A 12 -2.23 2.69 -10.38
C GLY A 12 -2.20 1.19 -10.66
N TYR A 13 -2.19 0.40 -9.59
CA TYR A 13 -2.15 -1.06 -9.71
C TYR A 13 -3.51 -1.60 -10.19
N ASP A 14 -3.52 -2.29 -11.32
CA ASP A 14 -4.71 -2.78 -12.02
C ASP A 14 -5.60 -3.68 -11.16
N ARG A 15 -5.02 -4.43 -10.20
CA ARG A 15 -5.78 -5.30 -9.29
C ARG A 15 -6.67 -4.53 -8.33
N HIS A 16 -6.25 -3.34 -7.91
CA HIS A 16 -7.09 -2.46 -7.10
C HIS A 16 -8.36 -2.06 -7.86
N PHE A 17 -8.21 -1.74 -9.14
CA PHE A 17 -9.35 -1.39 -10.01
C PHE A 17 -10.27 -2.59 -10.21
N ALA A 18 -9.72 -3.74 -10.59
CA ALA A 18 -10.48 -4.95 -10.81
C ALA A 18 -11.22 -5.43 -9.54
N ILE A 19 -10.63 -5.31 -8.36
CA ILE A 19 -11.27 -5.63 -7.08
C ILE A 19 -12.43 -4.66 -6.81
N THR A 20 -12.20 -3.37 -7.00
CA THR A 20 -13.21 -2.32 -6.81
C THR A 20 -14.45 -2.60 -7.65
N GLU A 21 -14.27 -2.85 -8.95
CA GLU A 21 -15.35 -3.16 -9.87
C GLU A 21 -16.05 -4.49 -9.56
N HIS A 22 -15.28 -5.53 -9.20
CA HIS A 22 -15.81 -6.83 -8.84
C HIS A 22 -16.80 -6.76 -7.67
N PHE A 23 -16.55 -5.91 -6.70
CA PHE A 23 -17.44 -5.69 -5.55
C PHE A 23 -18.55 -4.65 -5.83
N GLY A 24 -18.68 -4.21 -7.07
CA GLY A 24 -19.76 -3.32 -7.50
C GLY A 24 -19.63 -1.89 -7.00
N PHE A 25 -18.40 -1.42 -6.74
CA PHE A 25 -18.13 -0.03 -6.47
C PHE A 25 -17.92 0.73 -7.79
N GLU A 26 -18.40 1.95 -7.86
CA GLU A 26 -18.00 2.91 -8.89
C GLU A 26 -16.57 3.35 -8.62
N LEU A 27 -15.68 3.16 -9.62
CA LEU A 27 -14.28 3.54 -9.54
C LEU A 27 -14.13 5.01 -9.85
N ILE A 28 -13.59 5.79 -8.93
CA ILE A 28 -13.27 7.20 -9.09
C ILE A 28 -11.76 7.37 -9.23
N PRO A 29 -11.24 7.72 -10.41
CA PRO A 29 -9.81 7.93 -10.59
C PRO A 29 -9.37 9.23 -9.88
N ILE A 30 -8.25 9.14 -9.17
CA ILE A 30 -7.57 10.27 -8.53
C ILE A 30 -6.20 10.45 -9.21
N ALA A 31 -5.91 11.66 -9.66
CA ALA A 31 -4.63 11.97 -10.29
C ALA A 31 -3.46 11.74 -9.31
N MET A 32 -2.34 11.26 -9.85
CA MET A 32 -1.09 11.13 -9.12
C MET A 32 -0.18 12.32 -9.43
N HIS A 33 0.40 12.91 -8.39
CA HIS A 33 1.48 13.90 -8.44
C HIS A 33 2.81 13.25 -8.07
N ASP A 34 3.91 14.00 -8.13
CA ASP A 34 5.26 13.48 -7.87
C ASP A 34 5.48 13.03 -6.42
N ASP A 35 4.60 13.41 -5.51
CA ASP A 35 4.71 13.12 -4.07
C ASP A 35 3.49 12.35 -3.50
N GLY A 36 2.58 11.90 -4.34
CA GLY A 36 1.39 11.14 -3.96
C GLY A 36 0.15 11.50 -4.74
N PRO A 37 -1.03 11.03 -4.32
CA PRO A 37 -2.29 11.38 -4.98
C PRO A 37 -2.68 12.83 -4.75
N ASP A 38 -3.49 13.38 -5.64
CA ASP A 38 -4.12 14.70 -5.48
C ASP A 38 -5.00 14.71 -4.22
N MET A 39 -4.42 15.22 -3.14
CA MET A 39 -5.10 15.24 -1.83
C MET A 39 -6.25 16.23 -1.78
N ASP A 40 -6.28 17.28 -2.61
CA ASP A 40 -7.41 18.20 -2.68
C ASP A 40 -8.64 17.49 -3.26
N ALA A 41 -8.43 16.69 -4.29
CA ALA A 41 -9.47 15.82 -4.83
C ALA A 41 -9.91 14.73 -3.83
N VAL A 42 -8.95 14.08 -3.15
CA VAL A 42 -9.25 13.05 -2.12
C VAL A 42 -10.12 13.64 -1.01
N GLU A 43 -9.77 14.80 -0.47
CA GLU A 43 -10.53 15.48 0.59
C GLU A 43 -11.93 15.90 0.13
N ALA A 44 -12.04 16.42 -1.10
CA ALA A 44 -13.33 16.80 -1.69
C ALA A 44 -14.26 15.59 -1.86
N TYR A 45 -13.73 14.47 -2.36
CA TYR A 45 -14.50 13.22 -2.49
C TYR A 45 -14.83 12.57 -1.15
N ALA A 46 -13.96 12.66 -0.16
CA ALA A 46 -14.21 12.13 1.18
C ALA A 46 -15.42 12.81 1.88
N ALA A 47 -15.82 14.01 1.45
CA ALA A 47 -17.03 14.67 1.92
C ALA A 47 -18.33 14.05 1.37
N ASP A 48 -18.28 13.19 0.37
CA ASP A 48 -19.43 12.45 -0.16
C ASP A 48 -19.64 11.15 0.64
N PRO A 49 -20.78 10.95 1.33
CA PRO A 49 -21.02 9.75 2.14
C PRO A 49 -21.13 8.46 1.31
N THR A 50 -21.23 8.55 -0.01
CA THR A 50 -21.21 7.37 -0.89
C THR A 50 -19.80 6.87 -1.17
N VAL A 51 -18.75 7.66 -0.90
CA VAL A 51 -17.35 7.28 -1.05
C VAL A 51 -16.91 6.47 0.16
N LYS A 52 -16.49 5.23 -0.06
CA LYS A 52 -16.22 4.25 1.01
C LYS A 52 -14.74 3.99 1.28
N GLY A 53 -13.87 4.55 0.48
CA GLY A 53 -12.44 4.41 0.73
C GLY A 53 -11.56 4.78 -0.45
N ILE A 54 -10.28 4.54 -0.26
CA ILE A 54 -9.22 4.79 -1.23
C ILE A 54 -8.16 3.67 -1.15
N TRP A 55 -7.65 3.26 -2.32
CA TRP A 55 -6.44 2.45 -2.41
C TRP A 55 -5.19 3.32 -2.38
N CYS A 56 -4.17 2.90 -1.64
CA CYS A 56 -2.88 3.58 -1.60
C CYS A 56 -1.73 2.58 -1.65
N VAL A 57 -0.72 2.85 -2.50
CA VAL A 57 0.57 2.19 -2.46
C VAL A 57 1.60 3.26 -2.11
N PRO A 58 1.94 3.42 -0.82
CA PRO A 58 2.63 4.64 -0.35
C PRO A 58 4.11 4.69 -0.68
N LYS A 59 4.72 3.56 -1.00
CA LYS A 59 6.16 3.47 -1.28
C LYS A 59 6.40 2.67 -2.54
N TYR A 60 7.20 3.24 -3.45
CA TYR A 60 7.46 2.64 -4.77
C TYR A 60 6.17 2.28 -5.50
N GLN A 61 5.27 3.25 -5.57
CA GLN A 61 3.94 3.09 -6.15
C GLN A 61 4.01 2.44 -7.54
N ASN A 62 3.16 1.47 -7.77
CA ASN A 62 3.08 0.77 -9.05
C ASN A 62 2.00 1.44 -9.93
N PRO A 63 2.35 1.99 -11.12
CA PRO A 63 3.62 1.81 -11.85
C PRO A 63 4.64 2.95 -11.71
N THR A 64 4.35 4.04 -11.00
CA THR A 64 5.10 5.30 -11.07
C THR A 64 6.42 5.31 -10.31
N GLY A 65 6.59 4.42 -9.32
CA GLY A 65 7.75 4.44 -8.43
C GLY A 65 7.73 5.51 -7.34
N ILE A 66 6.69 6.34 -7.27
CA ILE A 66 6.56 7.46 -6.33
C ILE A 66 6.55 6.95 -4.89
N ILE A 67 7.17 7.73 -4.00
CA ILE A 67 7.07 7.58 -2.54
C ILE A 67 6.23 8.76 -2.03
N PHE A 68 5.18 8.47 -1.25
CA PHE A 68 4.32 9.53 -0.71
C PHE A 68 5.11 10.41 0.26
N SER A 69 4.93 11.72 0.14
CA SER A 69 5.56 12.69 1.04
C SER A 69 4.95 12.64 2.44
N ASP A 70 5.72 13.11 3.42
CA ASP A 70 5.25 13.31 4.80
C ASP A 70 3.98 14.16 4.84
N ALA A 71 3.92 15.21 4.01
CA ALA A 71 2.77 16.11 3.91
C ALA A 71 1.52 15.36 3.44
N VAL A 72 1.61 14.56 2.40
CA VAL A 72 0.51 13.73 1.88
C VAL A 72 0.04 12.74 2.94
N ILE A 73 0.97 12.04 3.62
CA ILE A 73 0.62 11.03 4.64
C ILE A 73 -0.09 11.68 5.84
N ARG A 74 0.35 12.87 6.27
CA ARG A 74 -0.33 13.63 7.33
C ARG A 74 -1.72 14.11 6.92
N ARG A 75 -1.92 14.49 5.66
CA ARG A 75 -3.26 14.81 5.13
C ARG A 75 -4.18 13.60 5.19
N PHE A 76 -3.70 12.41 4.83
CA PHE A 76 -4.46 11.17 5.00
C PHE A 76 -4.89 10.93 6.45
N ALA A 77 -3.98 11.07 7.42
CA ALA A 77 -4.30 10.90 8.83
C ALA A 77 -5.33 11.92 9.35
N ALA A 78 -5.33 13.12 8.78
CA ALA A 78 -6.22 14.21 9.16
C ALA A 78 -7.59 14.17 8.46
N LEU A 79 -7.83 13.26 7.50
CA LEU A 79 -9.11 13.14 6.79
C LEU A 79 -10.29 13.04 7.76
N ARG A 80 -11.40 13.66 7.36
CA ARG A 80 -12.71 13.58 8.05
C ARG A 80 -13.78 13.15 7.07
N PRO A 81 -13.82 11.88 6.69
CA PRO A 81 -14.78 11.40 5.72
C PRO A 81 -16.21 11.54 6.25
N ALA A 82 -17.15 11.86 5.33
CA ALA A 82 -18.58 11.87 5.66
C ALA A 82 -19.15 10.46 5.88
N ALA A 83 -18.56 9.44 5.30
CA ALA A 83 -18.94 8.06 5.49
C ALA A 83 -18.20 7.47 6.72
N GLU A 84 -18.92 6.97 7.71
CA GLU A 84 -18.36 6.31 8.90
C GLU A 84 -17.58 5.03 8.57
N ASP A 85 -17.98 4.39 7.47
CA ASP A 85 -17.35 3.17 6.94
C ASP A 85 -16.25 3.44 5.90
N PHE A 86 -15.82 4.68 5.72
CA PHE A 86 -14.68 5.02 4.85
C PHE A 86 -13.39 4.41 5.41
N ARG A 87 -12.59 3.77 4.54
CA ARG A 87 -11.28 3.21 4.92
C ARG A 87 -10.21 3.51 3.89
N ILE A 88 -9.01 3.79 4.37
CA ILE A 88 -7.80 3.84 3.59
C ILE A 88 -7.24 2.42 3.52
N PHE A 89 -7.14 1.87 2.32
CA PHE A 89 -6.50 0.59 2.05
C PHE A 89 -5.03 0.85 1.71
N TRP A 90 -4.18 0.76 2.72
CA TRP A 90 -2.75 1.09 2.67
C TRP A 90 -1.97 -0.16 2.29
N ASP A 91 -1.79 -0.39 0.98
CA ASP A 91 -1.06 -1.54 0.43
C ASP A 91 0.44 -1.28 0.47
N ASN A 92 1.06 -1.65 1.58
CA ASN A 92 2.48 -1.43 1.84
C ASN A 92 3.35 -2.56 1.27
N ALA A 93 3.11 -2.91 0.00
CA ALA A 93 3.74 -4.05 -0.69
C ALA A 93 5.26 -3.94 -0.80
N TYR A 94 5.80 -2.71 -0.78
CA TYR A 94 7.21 -2.41 -1.02
C TYR A 94 7.92 -1.74 0.16
N CYS A 95 7.39 -1.87 1.37
CA CYS A 95 7.84 -1.15 2.57
C CYS A 95 9.34 -1.30 2.89
N ILE A 96 9.98 -2.39 2.49
CA ILE A 96 11.38 -2.73 2.79
C ILE A 96 12.21 -3.04 1.54
N HIS A 97 11.83 -2.48 0.38
CA HIS A 97 12.50 -2.76 -0.90
C HIS A 97 13.53 -1.69 -1.28
N ASP A 98 14.11 -1.03 -0.29
CA ASP A 98 15.10 0.02 -0.51
C ASP A 98 16.39 -0.54 -1.11
N PHE A 99 16.93 0.15 -2.11
CA PHE A 99 18.26 -0.10 -2.63
C PHE A 99 19.31 0.65 -1.81
N ASP A 100 18.96 1.82 -1.31
CA ASP A 100 19.83 2.71 -0.54
C ASP A 100 19.35 2.87 0.91
N ALA A 101 20.32 3.04 1.81
CA ALA A 101 20.04 3.31 3.22
C ALA A 101 19.41 4.69 3.45
N ASP A 102 19.64 5.63 2.53
CA ASP A 102 19.17 7.02 2.59
C ASP A 102 17.76 7.20 2.00
N THR A 103 17.11 6.12 1.54
CA THR A 103 15.72 6.18 1.06
C THR A 103 14.80 6.75 2.14
N PRO A 104 13.94 7.72 1.80
CA PRO A 104 13.01 8.30 2.76
C PRO A 104 12.15 7.25 3.45
N LYS A 105 12.09 7.32 4.77
CA LYS A 105 11.17 6.49 5.56
C LYS A 105 9.83 7.19 5.61
N ILE A 106 8.78 6.48 5.26
CA ILE A 106 7.42 6.99 5.40
C ILE A 106 6.98 6.91 6.86
N PRO A 107 6.22 7.90 7.36
CA PRO A 107 5.63 7.87 8.69
C PRO A 107 4.67 6.69 8.87
N ASP A 108 4.52 6.26 10.12
CA ASP A 108 3.51 5.29 10.52
C ASP A 108 2.11 5.92 10.45
N LEU A 109 1.34 5.55 9.43
CA LEU A 109 0.01 6.11 9.21
C LEU A 109 -0.96 5.70 10.31
N LEU A 110 -0.87 4.48 10.86
CA LEU A 110 -1.71 4.04 11.98
C LEU A 110 -1.52 4.94 13.21
N ALA A 111 -0.26 5.18 13.59
CA ALA A 111 0.06 6.05 14.72
C ALA A 111 -0.39 7.50 14.46
N LEU A 112 -0.26 8.01 13.23
CA LEU A 112 -0.74 9.34 12.85
C LEU A 112 -2.26 9.44 12.90
N CYS A 113 -2.98 8.43 12.44
CA CYS A 113 -4.44 8.37 12.51
C CYS A 113 -4.93 8.34 13.97
N GLU A 114 -4.28 7.57 14.84
CA GLU A 114 -4.58 7.54 16.27
C GLU A 114 -4.38 8.91 16.92
N ALA A 115 -3.22 9.54 16.66
CA ALA A 115 -2.91 10.88 17.16
C ALA A 115 -3.89 11.95 16.65
N ALA A 116 -4.42 11.78 15.42
CA ALA A 116 -5.42 12.66 14.84
C ALA A 116 -6.86 12.37 15.32
N GLY A 117 -7.08 11.35 16.15
CA GLY A 117 -8.41 10.93 16.63
C GLY A 117 -9.23 10.16 15.60
N ASN A 118 -8.57 9.51 14.63
CA ASN A 118 -9.17 8.68 13.57
C ASN A 118 -8.61 7.24 13.57
N PRO A 119 -8.59 6.52 14.70
CA PRO A 119 -7.90 5.22 14.79
C PRO A 119 -8.43 4.18 13.81
N ASP A 120 -9.70 4.28 13.43
CA ASP A 120 -10.37 3.28 12.58
C ASP A 120 -10.27 3.58 11.08
N LEU A 121 -9.54 4.62 10.68
CA LEU A 121 -9.52 5.11 9.31
C LEU A 121 -8.76 4.19 8.35
N VAL A 122 -7.76 3.42 8.82
CA VAL A 122 -6.82 2.73 7.96
C VAL A 122 -6.78 1.21 8.18
N TYR A 123 -6.67 0.48 7.07
CA TYR A 123 -6.21 -0.90 6.99
C TYR A 123 -4.85 -0.91 6.30
N GLU A 124 -3.80 -1.31 7.02
CA GLU A 124 -2.46 -1.42 6.47
C GLU A 124 -2.14 -2.88 6.16
N PHE A 125 -1.77 -3.15 4.90
CA PHE A 125 -1.48 -4.49 4.40
C PHE A 125 -0.02 -4.64 4.06
N CYS A 126 0.55 -5.79 4.36
CA CYS A 126 1.85 -6.19 3.85
C CYS A 126 1.88 -7.67 3.48
N SER A 127 2.85 -8.05 2.66
CA SER A 127 2.99 -9.42 2.17
C SER A 127 4.45 -9.76 1.92
N THR A 128 4.80 -11.02 2.10
CA THR A 128 6.12 -11.55 1.74
C THR A 128 6.20 -12.03 0.29
N SER A 129 5.16 -11.81 -0.53
CA SER A 129 5.10 -12.28 -1.92
C SER A 129 6.25 -11.77 -2.79
N LYS A 130 6.76 -10.57 -2.50
CA LYS A 130 7.90 -9.95 -3.19
C LYS A 130 9.20 -10.01 -2.38
N ILE A 131 9.17 -10.67 -1.23
CA ILE A 131 10.29 -10.79 -0.27
C ILE A 131 10.84 -12.22 -0.26
N SER A 132 9.95 -13.22 -0.32
CA SER A 132 10.30 -14.65 -0.33
C SER A 132 9.87 -15.33 -1.63
N PHE A 133 8.65 -15.88 -1.65
CA PHE A 133 8.12 -16.60 -2.81
C PHE A 133 6.74 -16.08 -3.21
N PRO A 134 6.53 -15.66 -4.46
CA PRO A 134 5.20 -15.40 -4.97
C PRO A 134 4.35 -16.69 -4.94
N GLY A 135 3.11 -16.59 -4.53
CA GLY A 135 2.19 -17.72 -4.40
C GLY A 135 2.39 -18.60 -3.15
N ALA A 136 3.50 -18.41 -2.40
CA ALA A 136 3.77 -19.10 -1.14
C ALA A 136 4.13 -18.10 -0.01
N GLY A 137 3.73 -16.85 -0.18
CA GLY A 137 3.93 -15.79 0.80
C GLY A 137 2.96 -15.91 1.99
N ILE A 138 3.27 -15.14 3.02
CA ILE A 138 2.34 -14.80 4.10
C ILE A 138 1.99 -13.33 4.00
N SER A 139 0.82 -12.96 4.49
CA SER A 139 0.40 -11.57 4.57
C SER A 139 -0.02 -11.22 5.98
N ALA A 140 -0.01 -9.94 6.28
CA ALA A 140 -0.50 -9.40 7.54
C ALA A 140 -1.34 -8.15 7.27
N VAL A 141 -2.27 -7.88 8.15
CA VAL A 141 -3.01 -6.64 8.22
C VAL A 141 -2.81 -6.03 9.61
N ALA A 142 -2.51 -4.73 9.62
CA ALA A 142 -2.51 -3.92 10.83
C ALA A 142 -3.67 -2.92 10.74
N ALA A 143 -4.39 -2.73 11.86
CA ALA A 143 -5.52 -1.83 11.96
C ALA A 143 -5.84 -1.58 13.44
N SER A 144 -6.78 -0.68 13.72
CA SER A 144 -7.28 -0.47 15.07
C SER A 144 -7.88 -1.75 15.70
N PRO A 145 -7.96 -1.84 17.01
CA PRO A 145 -8.61 -2.96 17.69
C PRO A 145 -10.05 -3.22 17.20
N ALA A 146 -10.82 -2.18 16.94
CA ALA A 146 -12.20 -2.29 16.45
C ALA A 146 -12.22 -2.93 15.05
N ASN A 147 -11.44 -2.40 14.12
CA ASN A 147 -11.32 -2.96 12.77
C ASN A 147 -10.82 -4.42 12.78
N LEU A 148 -9.89 -4.75 13.68
CA LEU A 148 -9.38 -6.13 13.79
C LEU A 148 -10.43 -7.12 14.34
N ILE A 149 -11.38 -6.68 15.15
CA ILE A 149 -12.50 -7.51 15.59
C ILE A 149 -13.34 -7.92 14.37
N ASP A 150 -13.69 -6.98 13.50
CA ASP A 150 -14.48 -7.24 12.31
C ASP A 150 -13.76 -8.15 11.32
N ILE A 151 -12.48 -7.85 11.03
CA ILE A 151 -11.64 -8.68 10.15
C ILE A 151 -11.54 -10.12 10.67
N LYS A 152 -11.27 -10.29 11.98
CA LYS A 152 -11.20 -11.63 12.60
C LYS A 152 -12.55 -12.34 12.58
N GLY A 153 -13.64 -11.60 12.76
CA GLY A 153 -15.00 -12.12 12.63
C GLY A 153 -15.24 -12.75 11.26
N PHE A 154 -14.83 -12.07 10.19
CA PHE A 154 -14.91 -12.59 8.82
C PHE A 154 -13.96 -13.77 8.59
N LEU A 155 -12.69 -13.64 8.97
CA LEU A 155 -11.67 -14.69 8.77
C LEU A 155 -12.01 -16.00 9.46
N LYS A 156 -12.72 -15.96 10.58
CA LYS A 156 -13.19 -17.14 11.29
C LYS A 156 -14.02 -18.08 10.40
N PHE A 157 -14.79 -17.52 9.47
CA PHE A 157 -15.60 -18.30 8.54
C PHE A 157 -14.90 -18.54 7.21
N ALA A 158 -14.10 -17.57 6.73
CA ALA A 158 -13.46 -17.67 5.43
C ALA A 158 -12.31 -18.68 5.40
N THR A 159 -11.50 -18.74 6.47
CA THR A 159 -10.27 -19.56 6.49
C THR A 159 -10.10 -20.44 7.71
N ILE A 160 -10.90 -20.25 8.77
CA ILE A 160 -10.75 -20.88 10.10
C ILE A 160 -9.43 -20.52 10.76
N GLY A 161 -8.34 -20.45 10.02
CA GLY A 161 -7.02 -20.03 10.47
C GLY A 161 -6.02 -19.97 9.32
N PRO A 162 -4.88 -19.29 9.54
CA PRO A 162 -3.84 -19.14 8.54
C PRO A 162 -3.08 -20.43 8.31
N ASP A 163 -2.38 -20.54 7.16
CA ASP A 163 -1.45 -21.62 6.85
C ASP A 163 -0.23 -21.59 7.78
N LYS A 164 -0.34 -22.37 8.86
CA LYS A 164 0.69 -22.44 9.92
C LYS A 164 2.01 -23.05 9.43
N LEU A 165 1.97 -23.94 8.43
CA LEU A 165 3.17 -24.51 7.87
C LEU A 165 3.98 -23.48 7.11
N ASN A 166 3.29 -22.67 6.32
CA ASN A 166 3.92 -21.59 5.57
C ASN A 166 4.44 -20.48 6.50
N GLN A 167 3.70 -20.12 7.54
CA GLN A 167 4.18 -19.22 8.58
C GLN A 167 5.45 -19.75 9.26
N LEU A 168 5.50 -21.06 9.59
CA LEU A 168 6.68 -21.68 10.19
C LEU A 168 7.90 -21.67 9.25
N ARG A 169 7.69 -21.87 7.93
CA ARG A 169 8.76 -21.73 6.92
C ARG A 169 9.37 -20.34 6.97
N HIS A 170 8.55 -19.30 6.96
CA HIS A 170 8.99 -17.90 7.00
C HIS A 170 9.72 -17.59 8.32
N ALA A 171 9.15 -18.02 9.46
CA ALA A 171 9.77 -17.83 10.76
C ALA A 171 11.15 -18.50 10.85
N ARG A 172 11.30 -19.72 10.31
CA ARG A 172 12.59 -20.43 10.28
C ARG A 172 13.58 -19.80 9.30
N PHE A 173 13.10 -19.31 8.17
CA PHE A 173 13.95 -18.72 7.13
C PHE A 173 14.49 -17.36 7.57
N PHE A 174 13.63 -16.44 7.98
CA PHE A 174 14.03 -15.11 8.40
C PHE A 174 14.60 -15.07 9.82
N LYS A 175 14.13 -15.93 10.70
CA LYS A 175 14.45 -16.01 12.14
C LYS A 175 14.00 -14.76 12.93
N ASN A 176 14.35 -13.56 12.47
CA ASN A 176 14.02 -12.27 13.08
C ASN A 176 14.11 -11.14 12.05
N SER A 177 13.90 -9.90 12.49
CA SER A 177 13.96 -8.69 11.66
C SER A 177 15.33 -8.47 11.00
N ALA A 178 16.43 -8.83 11.68
CA ALA A 178 17.77 -8.73 11.10
C ALA A 178 17.97 -9.71 9.93
N GLY A 179 17.44 -10.94 10.06
CA GLY A 179 17.44 -11.92 8.97
C GLY A 179 16.61 -11.49 7.78
N LEU A 180 15.46 -10.82 8.03
CA LEU A 180 14.65 -10.22 6.98
C LEU A 180 15.43 -9.08 6.27
N ALA A 181 16.04 -8.17 7.02
CA ALA A 181 16.85 -7.10 6.46
C ALA A 181 18.01 -7.62 5.62
N ALA A 182 18.74 -8.65 6.11
CA ALA A 182 19.81 -9.28 5.35
C ALA A 182 19.32 -9.93 4.05
N GLN A 183 18.11 -10.49 4.02
CA GLN A 183 17.50 -11.01 2.80
C GLN A 183 17.19 -9.87 1.81
N MET A 184 16.67 -8.75 2.26
CA MET A 184 16.39 -7.61 1.40
C MET A 184 17.65 -6.97 0.84
N GLN A 185 18.73 -6.92 1.59
CA GLN A 185 20.06 -6.50 1.08
C GLN A 185 20.55 -7.40 -0.07
N LYS A 186 20.35 -8.72 0.03
CA LYS A 186 20.66 -9.63 -1.08
C LYS A 186 19.80 -9.38 -2.31
N HIS A 187 18.51 -9.08 -2.13
CA HIS A 187 17.63 -8.69 -3.22
C HIS A 187 18.10 -7.39 -3.87
N ALA A 188 18.42 -6.38 -3.07
CA ALA A 188 18.95 -5.11 -3.58
C ALA A 188 20.23 -5.33 -4.41
N ALA A 189 21.18 -6.11 -3.90
CA ALA A 189 22.43 -6.43 -4.63
C ALA A 189 22.20 -7.15 -5.97
N LEU A 190 21.12 -7.91 -6.10
CA LEU A 190 20.76 -8.62 -7.34
C LEU A 190 19.96 -7.74 -8.31
N LEU A 191 19.15 -6.82 -7.81
CA LEU A 191 18.21 -6.04 -8.61
C LEU A 191 18.79 -4.69 -9.02
N CYS A 192 19.52 -4.01 -8.13
CA CYS A 192 20.05 -2.68 -8.38
C CYS A 192 20.84 -2.60 -9.71
N PRO A 193 21.79 -3.50 -10.02
CA PRO A 193 22.51 -3.45 -11.29
C PRO A 193 21.61 -3.58 -12.54
N LYS A 194 20.46 -4.27 -12.40
CA LYS A 194 19.49 -4.41 -13.50
C LYS A 194 18.72 -3.11 -13.73
N PHE A 195 18.33 -2.43 -12.65
CA PHE A 195 17.71 -1.12 -12.72
C PHE A 195 18.68 -0.10 -13.31
N GLU A 196 19.92 -0.07 -12.84
CA GLU A 196 20.98 0.81 -13.36
C GLU A 196 21.21 0.61 -14.86
N ALA A 197 21.26 -0.64 -15.31
CA ALA A 197 21.42 -0.97 -16.74
C ALA A 197 20.24 -0.48 -17.59
N VAL A 198 19.00 -0.63 -17.09
CA VAL A 198 17.79 -0.14 -17.77
C VAL A 198 17.77 1.38 -17.81
N TYR A 199 18.02 2.04 -16.68
CA TYR A 199 18.09 3.50 -16.62
C TYR A 199 19.17 4.06 -17.51
N GLY A 200 20.39 3.47 -17.48
CA GLY A 200 21.48 3.88 -18.36
C GLY A 200 21.12 3.79 -19.84
N ALA A 201 20.52 2.67 -20.27
CA ALA A 201 20.09 2.50 -21.66
C ALA A 201 18.98 3.50 -22.04
N LEU A 202 18.01 3.74 -21.18
CA LEU A 202 16.93 4.70 -21.44
C LEU A 202 17.47 6.13 -21.54
N HIS A 203 18.37 6.54 -20.66
CA HIS A 203 19.03 7.85 -20.74
C HIS A 203 19.87 8.01 -22.01
N GLU A 204 20.65 6.97 -22.35
CA GLU A 204 21.47 7.01 -23.57
C GLU A 204 20.64 7.18 -24.84
N GLU A 205 19.49 6.52 -24.92
CA GLU A 205 18.65 6.49 -26.13
C GLU A 205 17.59 7.58 -26.19
N LEU A 206 17.07 8.05 -25.03
CA LEU A 206 15.88 8.91 -24.96
C LEU A 206 16.18 10.35 -24.53
N ASP A 207 17.33 10.63 -23.88
CA ASP A 207 17.64 11.99 -23.45
C ASP A 207 17.70 12.95 -24.66
N GLY A 208 16.93 14.04 -24.55
CA GLY A 208 16.81 15.04 -25.60
C GLY A 208 15.84 14.70 -26.74
N THR A 209 15.16 13.55 -26.70
CA THR A 209 14.14 13.18 -27.70
C THR A 209 12.76 13.77 -27.42
N GLY A 210 12.53 14.26 -26.19
CA GLY A 210 11.23 14.78 -25.74
C GLY A 210 10.24 13.72 -25.30
N VAL A 211 10.72 12.51 -25.06
CA VAL A 211 9.95 11.37 -24.51
C VAL A 211 10.21 11.26 -23.00
#